data_4671705e35f48f6a63be0b2bd1c8889c
#
_entry.id   4671705e35f48f6a63be0b2bd1c8889c
#
_cell.length_a   1.000
_cell.length_b   1.000
_cell.length_c   1.000
_cell.angle_alpha   90.00
_cell.angle_beta   90.00
_cell.angle_gamma   90.00
#
_symmetry.space_group_name_H-M   'P 1'
#
loop_
_entity.id
_entity.type
_entity.pdbx_description
1 polymer ?
#
loop_
_entity_poly.entity_id
_entity_poly.type
_entity_poly.pdbx_seq_one_letter_code
_entity_poly.pdbx_strand_id
1 'polypeptide(L)'
;MKIPVYSSTIRRSEMDAVLTCMVEEKIGPGEMSQKLIKQICETFSVSGAAAFRSPAIALNYALSALNLEEGSEIIISALAPSWQYTELQRKKFKPAVIDVQQDNALINFEAVEAAVQSGGRALILHETLGFLPDIEKILTLNIPVIEDISQSAGAVYKERLAGSLGVFSILGLEEKDILTGGGGAVLLAPERRNSIILKRLYDEAPVTDLLPDINASLAFVQLRQMGKNMDLRKEMNEAYVRSIMQGKHKTIPLTEGSTNPVYSFPVILNSGAADVQKYAAKKNIEIEAAFKNSVVDYLKKSEENKENQEAFINAASLLLRCVLFPLYPRLGAKKSAEIAKVLATLP
;
A
#
# COMPACT_ATOMS: atom_id res chain seq x y z
N MET A 1 24.45 -10.53 12.83
CA MET A 1 23.38 -9.48 12.83
C MET A 1 22.24 -10.03 12.01
N LYS A 2 21.03 -9.99 12.52
CA LYS A 2 19.84 -10.45 11.78
C LYS A 2 19.53 -9.49 10.63
N ILE A 3 19.02 -10.03 9.51
CA ILE A 3 18.53 -9.27 8.37
C ILE A 3 17.05 -8.97 8.65
N PRO A 4 16.65 -7.69 8.88
CA PRO A 4 15.26 -7.34 9.14
C PRO A 4 14.41 -7.50 7.87
N VAL A 5 13.11 -7.72 8.02
CA VAL A 5 12.16 -7.82 6.89
C VAL A 5 12.11 -6.52 6.09
N TYR A 6 12.25 -5.39 6.78
CA TYR A 6 12.03 -4.06 6.24
C TYR A 6 13.17 -3.08 6.57
N SER A 7 13.36 -2.11 5.70
CA SER A 7 14.22 -0.94 5.91
C SER A 7 13.73 0.24 5.08
N SER A 8 13.57 1.40 5.73
CA SER A 8 13.16 2.66 5.09
C SER A 8 14.17 3.20 4.06
N THR A 9 15.33 2.56 3.93
CA THR A 9 16.38 2.93 2.96
C THR A 9 16.83 4.40 3.07
N ILE A 10 17.00 4.90 4.29
CA ILE A 10 17.49 6.25 4.54
C ILE A 10 19.00 6.32 4.22
N ARG A 11 19.39 7.24 3.33
CA ARG A 11 20.76 7.54 2.92
C ARG A 11 21.12 8.97 3.31
N ARG A 12 22.31 9.40 2.94
CA ARG A 12 22.82 10.74 3.24
C ARG A 12 21.94 11.84 2.64
N SER A 13 21.45 11.67 1.42
CA SER A 13 20.59 12.66 0.76
C SER A 13 19.29 12.92 1.53
N GLU A 14 18.68 11.89 2.09
CA GLU A 14 17.49 12.01 2.91
C GLU A 14 17.80 12.69 4.25
N MET A 15 18.92 12.32 4.88
CA MET A 15 19.37 12.97 6.12
C MET A 15 19.68 14.45 5.92
N ASP A 16 20.40 14.79 4.84
CA ASP A 16 20.77 16.18 4.52
C ASP A 16 19.52 17.03 4.26
N ALA A 17 18.48 16.51 3.59
CA ALA A 17 17.24 17.23 3.35
C ALA A 17 16.45 17.52 4.65
N VAL A 18 16.34 16.52 5.52
CA VAL A 18 15.69 16.70 6.83
C VAL A 18 16.48 17.67 7.70
N LEU A 19 17.81 17.54 7.75
CA LEU A 19 18.69 18.43 8.50
C LEU A 19 18.56 19.88 8.02
N THR A 20 18.43 20.10 6.71
CA THR A 20 18.23 21.45 6.16
C THR A 20 16.96 22.10 6.73
N CYS A 21 15.81 21.37 6.74
CA CYS A 21 14.57 21.86 7.34
C CYS A 21 14.74 22.22 8.83
N MET A 22 15.53 21.42 9.55
CA MET A 22 15.79 21.66 10.98
C MET A 22 16.67 22.89 11.20
N VAL A 23 17.73 23.08 10.40
CA VAL A 23 18.66 24.22 10.48
C VAL A 23 17.96 25.53 10.09
N GLU A 24 17.05 25.47 9.11
CA GLU A 24 16.25 26.62 8.69
C GLU A 24 15.06 26.90 9.61
N GLU A 25 14.80 26.03 10.61
CA GLU A 25 13.64 26.09 11.52
C GLU A 25 12.28 26.04 10.80
N LYS A 26 12.24 25.51 9.58
CA LYS A 26 11.03 25.34 8.74
C LYS A 26 10.53 23.90 8.79
N ILE A 27 9.98 23.49 9.94
CA ILE A 27 9.58 22.10 10.18
C ILE A 27 8.08 21.83 10.00
N GLY A 28 7.23 22.87 10.08
CA GLY A 28 5.77 22.78 9.87
C GLY A 28 5.39 22.73 8.39
N PRO A 29 4.07 22.68 8.07
CA PRO A 29 3.60 22.72 6.70
C PRO A 29 4.02 24.01 5.98
N GLY A 30 4.60 23.88 4.77
CA GLY A 30 5.15 25.03 4.05
C GLY A 30 5.65 24.72 2.65
N GLU A 31 6.83 25.24 2.30
CA GLU A 31 7.37 25.22 0.96
C GLU A 31 7.74 23.81 0.47
N MET A 32 8.28 22.95 1.36
CA MET A 32 8.67 21.60 0.97
C MET A 32 7.46 20.72 0.68
N SER A 33 6.36 20.90 1.43
CA SER A 33 5.09 20.22 1.14
C SER A 33 4.55 20.61 -0.24
N GLN A 34 4.63 21.89 -0.63
CA GLN A 34 4.23 22.36 -1.95
C GLN A 34 5.15 21.80 -3.07
N LYS A 35 6.46 21.73 -2.84
CA LYS A 35 7.41 21.11 -3.78
C LYS A 35 7.12 19.63 -3.97
N LEU A 36 6.82 18.91 -2.88
CA LEU A 36 6.42 17.49 -2.94
C LEU A 36 5.14 17.32 -3.75
N ILE A 37 4.08 18.09 -3.48
CA ILE A 37 2.81 18.05 -4.21
C ILE A 37 3.06 18.25 -5.72
N LYS A 38 3.82 19.28 -6.09
CA LYS A 38 4.14 19.56 -7.49
C LYS A 38 4.85 18.38 -8.15
N GLN A 39 5.90 17.85 -7.50
CA GLN A 39 6.67 16.71 -8.05
C GLN A 39 5.81 15.45 -8.18
N ILE A 40 4.89 15.20 -7.24
CA ILE A 40 3.93 14.09 -7.32
C ILE A 40 2.99 14.26 -8.50
N CYS A 41 2.42 15.46 -8.70
CA CYS A 41 1.56 15.72 -9.86
C CYS A 41 2.28 15.43 -11.18
N GLU A 42 3.55 15.83 -11.29
CA GLU A 42 4.38 15.56 -12.48
C GLU A 42 4.69 14.07 -12.64
N THR A 43 5.07 13.38 -11.54
CA THR A 43 5.47 11.97 -11.57
C THR A 43 4.31 11.04 -11.90
N PHE A 44 3.13 11.30 -11.32
CA PHE A 44 1.95 10.45 -11.52
C PHE A 44 1.01 10.95 -12.63
N SER A 45 1.37 12.07 -13.28
CA SER A 45 0.56 12.69 -14.37
C SER A 45 -0.88 12.97 -13.95
N VAL A 46 -1.08 13.47 -12.72
CA VAL A 46 -2.39 13.79 -12.15
C VAL A 46 -2.65 15.30 -12.15
N SER A 47 -3.93 15.69 -12.20
CA SER A 47 -4.34 17.10 -12.30
C SER A 47 -4.13 17.90 -11.00
N GLY A 48 -4.05 17.22 -9.86
CA GLY A 48 -3.79 17.87 -8.58
C GLY A 48 -3.52 16.85 -7.47
N ALA A 49 -2.97 17.36 -6.37
CA ALA A 49 -2.71 16.56 -5.18
C ALA A 49 -2.73 17.46 -3.91
N ALA A 50 -2.86 16.82 -2.76
CA ALA A 50 -2.87 17.47 -1.45
C ALA A 50 -2.13 16.60 -0.43
N ALA A 51 -1.28 17.19 0.40
CA ALA A 51 -0.42 16.47 1.34
C ALA A 51 -0.93 16.58 2.78
N PHE A 52 -1.17 15.44 3.42
CA PHE A 52 -1.77 15.30 4.75
C PHE A 52 -0.87 14.54 5.73
N ARG A 53 -1.15 14.69 7.03
CA ARG A 53 -0.37 14.05 8.10
C ARG A 53 -0.51 12.55 8.19
N SER A 54 -1.54 11.96 7.61
CA SER A 54 -1.72 10.50 7.62
C SER A 54 -2.62 10.02 6.48
N PRO A 55 -2.53 8.73 6.10
CA PRO A 55 -3.44 8.11 5.14
C PRO A 55 -4.91 8.18 5.57
N ALA A 56 -5.19 8.09 6.88
CA ALA A 56 -6.56 8.21 7.40
C ALA A 56 -7.15 9.61 7.17
N ILE A 57 -6.36 10.66 7.36
CA ILE A 57 -6.78 12.04 7.05
C ILE A 57 -7.02 12.17 5.53
N ALA A 58 -6.11 11.69 4.69
CA ALA A 58 -6.27 11.70 3.25
C ALA A 58 -7.56 10.97 2.81
N LEU A 59 -7.85 9.80 3.39
CA LEU A 59 -9.11 9.07 3.13
C LEU A 59 -10.33 9.90 3.51
N ASN A 60 -10.30 10.61 4.64
CA ASN A 60 -11.42 11.46 5.06
C ASN A 60 -11.71 12.57 4.06
N TYR A 61 -10.65 13.20 3.52
CA TYR A 61 -10.82 14.23 2.49
C TYR A 61 -11.32 13.65 1.16
N ALA A 62 -10.87 12.45 0.78
CA ALA A 62 -11.40 11.74 -0.39
C ALA A 62 -12.91 11.42 -0.24
N LEU A 63 -13.31 10.86 0.89
CA LEU A 63 -14.72 10.56 1.20
C LEU A 63 -15.58 11.83 1.25
N SER A 64 -15.07 12.92 1.84
CA SER A 64 -15.74 14.22 1.86
C SER A 64 -15.92 14.79 0.45
N ALA A 65 -14.92 14.62 -0.43
CA ALA A 65 -14.99 15.05 -1.82
C ALA A 65 -16.03 14.26 -2.65
N LEU A 66 -16.29 12.99 -2.29
CA LEU A 66 -17.33 12.17 -2.90
C LEU A 66 -18.74 12.55 -2.46
N ASN A 67 -18.88 13.30 -1.37
CA ASN A 67 -20.16 13.77 -0.82
C ASN A 67 -21.19 12.64 -0.64
N LEU A 68 -20.75 11.50 -0.08
CA LEU A 68 -21.60 10.35 0.20
C LEU A 68 -22.39 10.58 1.49
N GLU A 69 -23.62 10.06 1.53
CA GLU A 69 -24.47 10.12 2.72
C GLU A 69 -23.94 9.27 3.88
N GLU A 70 -24.15 9.69 5.13
CA GLU A 70 -23.86 8.86 6.30
C GLU A 70 -24.61 7.51 6.19
N GLY A 71 -23.94 6.42 6.57
CA GLY A 71 -24.48 5.07 6.45
C GLY A 71 -24.31 4.44 5.08
N SER A 72 -23.77 5.16 4.08
CA SER A 72 -23.41 4.55 2.79
C SER A 72 -22.44 3.39 2.97
N GLU A 73 -22.62 2.36 2.16
CA GLU A 73 -21.73 1.19 2.16
C GLU A 73 -20.50 1.44 1.30
N ILE A 74 -19.32 1.26 1.90
CA ILE A 74 -18.02 1.40 1.23
C ILE A 74 -17.35 0.04 1.16
N ILE A 75 -17.07 -0.42 -0.06
CA ILE A 75 -16.46 -1.72 -0.32
C ILE A 75 -14.97 -1.64 0.01
N ILE A 76 -14.47 -2.62 0.76
CA ILE A 76 -13.06 -2.78 1.10
C ILE A 76 -12.64 -4.25 1.07
N SER A 77 -11.36 -4.51 0.79
CA SER A 77 -10.79 -5.86 0.86
C SER A 77 -10.62 -6.34 2.30
N ALA A 78 -10.84 -7.63 2.54
CA ALA A 78 -10.50 -8.28 3.82
C ALA A 78 -8.99 -8.24 4.13
N LEU A 79 -8.12 -8.08 3.12
CA LEU A 79 -6.68 -7.91 3.29
C LEU A 79 -6.22 -6.45 3.32
N ALA A 80 -7.10 -5.49 3.15
CA ALA A 80 -6.78 -4.07 3.32
C ALA A 80 -6.30 -3.77 4.75
N PRO A 81 -5.50 -2.72 4.97
CA PRO A 81 -5.10 -2.30 6.31
C PRO A 81 -6.30 -2.00 7.20
N SER A 82 -6.31 -2.50 8.43
CA SER A 82 -7.44 -2.37 9.37
C SER A 82 -7.82 -0.92 9.70
N TRP A 83 -6.88 0.04 9.54
CA TRP A 83 -7.19 1.45 9.74
C TRP A 83 -8.25 1.97 8.76
N GLN A 84 -8.34 1.40 7.52
CA GLN A 84 -9.41 1.76 6.58
C GLN A 84 -10.77 1.38 7.13
N TYR A 85 -10.91 0.17 7.67
CA TYR A 85 -12.14 -0.31 8.28
C TYR A 85 -12.58 0.55 9.47
N THR A 86 -11.65 0.78 10.41
CA THR A 86 -11.95 1.57 11.62
C THR A 86 -12.24 3.03 11.30
N GLU A 87 -11.59 3.62 10.27
CA GLU A 87 -11.85 4.98 9.84
C GLU A 87 -13.22 5.13 9.20
N LEU A 88 -13.65 4.17 8.37
CA LEU A 88 -15.01 4.16 7.82
C LEU A 88 -16.06 4.12 8.93
N GLN A 89 -15.89 3.26 9.94
CA GLN A 89 -16.81 3.20 11.08
C GLN A 89 -16.83 4.53 11.86
N ARG A 90 -15.65 5.13 12.11
CA ARG A 90 -15.53 6.42 12.80
C ARG A 90 -16.25 7.54 12.06
N LYS A 91 -16.29 7.48 10.74
CA LYS A 91 -17.00 8.43 9.87
C LYS A 91 -18.45 8.02 9.59
N LYS A 92 -18.96 7.02 10.31
CA LYS A 92 -20.34 6.51 10.19
C LYS A 92 -20.68 5.94 8.80
N PHE A 93 -19.69 5.50 8.03
CA PHE A 93 -19.90 4.66 6.86
C PHE A 93 -20.01 3.18 7.29
N LYS A 94 -20.62 2.37 6.45
CA LYS A 94 -20.68 0.91 6.64
C LYS A 94 -19.62 0.23 5.78
N PRO A 95 -18.58 -0.39 6.38
CA PRO A 95 -17.61 -1.15 5.61
C PRO A 95 -18.26 -2.43 5.05
N ALA A 96 -18.38 -2.55 3.73
CA ALA A 96 -18.73 -3.78 3.03
C ALA A 96 -17.44 -4.54 2.72
N VAL A 97 -17.06 -5.45 3.63
CA VAL A 97 -15.81 -6.21 3.50
C VAL A 97 -16.02 -7.37 2.54
N ILE A 98 -15.16 -7.50 1.53
CA ILE A 98 -15.18 -8.60 0.57
C ILE A 98 -13.93 -9.46 0.69
N ASP A 99 -14.09 -10.79 0.44
CA ASP A 99 -12.96 -11.72 0.41
C ASP A 99 -12.08 -11.51 -0.83
N VAL A 100 -10.93 -12.14 -0.83
CA VAL A 100 -9.94 -12.06 -1.90
C VAL A 100 -9.84 -13.38 -2.65
N GLN A 101 -9.14 -13.36 -3.78
CA GLN A 101 -8.80 -14.58 -4.50
C GLN A 101 -7.77 -15.41 -3.71
N GLN A 102 -7.90 -16.72 -3.79
CA GLN A 102 -7.11 -17.66 -2.98
C GLN A 102 -5.61 -17.58 -3.23
N ASP A 103 -5.20 -17.35 -4.48
CA ASP A 103 -3.80 -17.53 -4.93
C ASP A 103 -3.05 -16.23 -5.18
N ASN A 104 -3.74 -15.08 -5.24
CA ASN A 104 -3.10 -13.81 -5.59
C ASN A 104 -3.35 -12.66 -4.61
N ALA A 105 -4.10 -12.89 -3.53
CA ALA A 105 -4.42 -11.89 -2.51
C ALA A 105 -5.15 -10.63 -3.04
N LEU A 106 -5.66 -10.66 -4.28
CA LEU A 106 -6.37 -9.55 -4.90
C LEU A 106 -7.87 -9.70 -4.71
N ILE A 107 -8.58 -8.57 -4.76
CA ILE A 107 -10.05 -8.59 -4.76
C ILE A 107 -10.56 -9.29 -6.02
N ASN A 108 -11.69 -9.98 -5.85
CA ASN A 108 -12.39 -10.66 -6.94
C ASN A 108 -13.41 -9.69 -7.54
N PHE A 109 -13.45 -9.55 -8.86
CA PHE A 109 -14.41 -8.70 -9.56
C PHE A 109 -15.85 -9.06 -9.22
N GLU A 110 -16.19 -10.35 -9.24
CA GLU A 110 -17.52 -10.85 -8.98
C GLU A 110 -17.99 -10.52 -7.55
N ALA A 111 -17.08 -10.50 -6.57
CA ALA A 111 -17.37 -10.05 -5.21
C ALA A 111 -17.62 -8.54 -5.13
N VAL A 112 -16.84 -7.73 -5.88
CA VAL A 112 -17.08 -6.28 -5.98
C VAL A 112 -18.44 -6.03 -6.64
N GLU A 113 -18.74 -6.69 -7.76
CA GLU A 113 -20.01 -6.56 -8.48
C GLU A 113 -21.21 -6.90 -7.57
N ALA A 114 -21.14 -8.01 -6.85
CA ALA A 114 -22.18 -8.41 -5.89
C ALA A 114 -22.36 -7.36 -4.77
N ALA A 115 -21.26 -6.81 -4.24
CA ALA A 115 -21.30 -5.76 -3.22
C ALA A 115 -21.94 -4.46 -3.77
N VAL A 116 -21.67 -4.09 -5.02
CA VAL A 116 -22.31 -2.96 -5.70
C VAL A 116 -23.81 -3.19 -5.86
N GLN A 117 -24.22 -4.39 -6.30
CA GLN A 117 -25.64 -4.76 -6.44
C GLN A 117 -26.35 -4.76 -5.10
N SER A 118 -25.65 -5.06 -4.00
CA SER A 118 -26.21 -5.04 -2.63
C SER A 118 -26.26 -3.63 -2.01
N GLY A 119 -25.76 -2.60 -2.69
CA GLY A 119 -25.85 -1.21 -2.23
C GLY A 119 -24.53 -0.50 -2.00
N GLY A 120 -23.41 -1.13 -2.30
CA GLY A 120 -22.06 -0.52 -2.24
C GLY A 120 -21.97 0.74 -3.12
N ARG A 121 -21.53 1.86 -2.53
CA ARG A 121 -21.51 3.18 -3.15
C ARG A 121 -20.15 3.66 -3.63
N ALA A 122 -19.09 3.11 -3.09
CA ALA A 122 -17.71 3.37 -3.49
C ALA A 122 -16.82 2.19 -3.11
N LEU A 123 -15.66 2.10 -3.73
CA LEU A 123 -14.63 1.10 -3.44
C LEU A 123 -13.35 1.79 -2.97
N ILE A 124 -12.79 1.35 -1.84
CA ILE A 124 -11.39 1.62 -1.50
C ILE A 124 -10.59 0.42 -2.00
N LEU A 125 -9.85 0.63 -3.09
CA LEU A 125 -9.03 -0.38 -3.72
C LEU A 125 -7.63 -0.36 -3.13
N HIS A 126 -7.38 -1.19 -2.12
CA HIS A 126 -6.02 -1.40 -1.62
C HIS A 126 -5.25 -2.31 -2.59
N GLU A 127 -4.20 -1.78 -3.19
CA GLU A 127 -3.33 -2.50 -4.13
C GLU A 127 -2.30 -3.33 -3.36
N THR A 128 -2.76 -4.47 -2.92
CA THR A 128 -2.13 -5.35 -1.93
C THR A 128 -0.71 -5.76 -2.35
N LEU A 129 0.28 -5.44 -1.52
CA LEU A 129 1.70 -5.76 -1.72
C LEU A 129 2.27 -5.29 -3.07
N GLY A 130 1.66 -4.27 -3.67
CA GLY A 130 2.06 -3.72 -4.96
C GLY A 130 1.50 -4.47 -6.17
N PHE A 131 0.63 -5.46 -5.96
CA PHE A 131 -0.05 -6.18 -7.04
C PHE A 131 -1.36 -5.48 -7.40
N LEU A 132 -1.61 -5.36 -8.71
CA LEU A 132 -2.78 -4.70 -9.25
C LEU A 132 -3.81 -5.76 -9.71
N PRO A 133 -5.12 -5.59 -9.38
CA PRO A 133 -6.17 -6.40 -9.99
C PRO A 133 -6.44 -5.94 -11.43
N ASP A 134 -7.39 -6.60 -12.12
CA ASP A 134 -7.94 -6.08 -13.37
C ASP A 134 -8.84 -4.86 -13.10
N ILE A 135 -8.18 -3.71 -12.94
CA ILE A 135 -8.85 -2.48 -12.54
C ILE A 135 -9.80 -1.94 -13.62
N GLU A 136 -9.52 -2.16 -14.91
CA GLU A 136 -10.43 -1.74 -15.98
C GLU A 136 -11.78 -2.44 -15.86
N LYS A 137 -11.76 -3.75 -15.55
CA LYS A 137 -12.99 -4.50 -15.30
C LYS A 137 -13.76 -3.94 -14.11
N ILE A 138 -13.07 -3.56 -13.03
CA ILE A 138 -13.69 -2.94 -11.84
C ILE A 138 -14.32 -1.58 -12.20
N LEU A 139 -13.64 -0.77 -13.00
CA LEU A 139 -14.15 0.54 -13.40
C LEU A 139 -15.43 0.47 -14.24
N THR A 140 -15.74 -0.67 -14.88
CA THR A 140 -17.02 -0.85 -15.60
C THR A 140 -18.24 -0.83 -14.68
N LEU A 141 -18.05 -1.00 -13.36
CA LEU A 141 -19.14 -0.95 -12.39
C LEU A 141 -19.65 0.47 -12.10
N ASN A 142 -19.00 1.50 -12.65
CA ASN A 142 -19.40 2.91 -12.56
C ASN A 142 -19.62 3.44 -11.12
N ILE A 143 -18.91 2.91 -10.15
CA ILE A 143 -18.81 3.46 -8.79
C ILE A 143 -17.49 4.21 -8.62
N PRO A 144 -17.42 5.23 -7.73
CA PRO A 144 -16.16 5.86 -7.37
C PRO A 144 -15.16 4.85 -6.80
N VAL A 145 -13.93 4.86 -7.32
CA VAL A 145 -12.81 4.06 -6.80
C VAL A 145 -11.77 4.98 -6.20
N ILE A 146 -11.44 4.78 -4.93
CA ILE A 146 -10.29 5.41 -4.26
C ILE A 146 -9.18 4.35 -4.23
N GLU A 147 -8.11 4.57 -5.02
CA GLU A 147 -6.94 3.68 -5.00
C GLU A 147 -6.11 3.93 -3.72
N ASP A 148 -5.69 2.89 -3.02
CA ASP A 148 -4.62 2.98 -2.02
C ASP A 148 -3.35 2.41 -2.64
N ILE A 149 -2.48 3.31 -3.08
CA ILE A 149 -1.23 3.01 -3.78
C ILE A 149 -0.01 3.04 -2.87
N SER A 150 -0.19 2.98 -1.56
CA SER A 150 0.90 3.06 -0.58
C SER A 150 1.96 1.97 -0.79
N GLN A 151 1.56 0.81 -1.32
CA GLN A 151 2.42 -0.32 -1.62
C GLN A 151 2.72 -0.50 -3.12
N SER A 152 2.03 0.22 -4.00
CA SER A 152 2.09 0.05 -5.45
C SER A 152 2.58 1.27 -6.22
N ALA A 153 3.01 2.33 -5.52
CA ALA A 153 3.56 3.51 -6.18
C ALA A 153 4.67 3.16 -7.18
N GLY A 154 4.43 3.46 -8.46
CA GLY A 154 5.28 3.06 -9.58
C GLY A 154 4.88 1.77 -10.29
N ALA A 155 3.84 1.07 -9.83
CA ALA A 155 3.20 -0.01 -10.60
C ALA A 155 2.53 0.57 -11.85
N VAL A 156 2.44 -0.26 -12.90
CA VAL A 156 1.80 0.11 -14.16
C VAL A 156 0.77 -0.96 -14.53
N TYR A 157 -0.40 -0.54 -14.97
CA TYR A 157 -1.42 -1.38 -15.56
C TYR A 157 -1.76 -0.87 -16.95
N LYS A 158 -1.47 -1.65 -18.01
CA LYS A 158 -1.70 -1.29 -19.42
C LYS A 158 -1.24 0.14 -19.73
N GLU A 159 0.03 0.43 -19.45
CA GLU A 159 0.71 1.73 -19.66
C GLU A 159 0.25 2.90 -18.76
N ARG A 160 -0.71 2.69 -17.86
CA ARG A 160 -1.17 3.69 -16.89
C ARG A 160 -0.57 3.42 -15.51
N LEU A 161 -0.08 4.46 -14.85
CA LEU A 161 0.44 4.35 -13.48
C LEU A 161 -0.69 4.11 -12.47
N ALA A 162 -0.43 3.23 -11.49
CA ALA A 162 -1.24 3.15 -10.28
C ALA A 162 -1.38 4.54 -9.66
N GLY A 163 -2.57 4.86 -9.21
CA GLY A 163 -2.91 6.19 -8.71
C GLY A 163 -3.44 7.17 -9.77
N SER A 164 -3.54 6.75 -11.03
CA SER A 164 -4.15 7.54 -12.10
C SER A 164 -5.45 6.94 -12.66
N LEU A 165 -5.95 5.88 -12.05
CA LEU A 165 -7.04 5.05 -12.57
C LEU A 165 -8.37 5.35 -11.87
N GLY A 166 -8.36 5.58 -10.57
CA GLY A 166 -9.53 5.92 -9.76
C GLY A 166 -9.92 7.41 -9.80
N VAL A 167 -10.94 7.77 -9.03
CA VAL A 167 -11.35 9.18 -8.87
C VAL A 167 -10.44 9.95 -7.93
N PHE A 168 -9.88 9.25 -6.93
CA PHE A 168 -8.83 9.70 -6.02
C PHE A 168 -7.85 8.56 -5.76
N SER A 169 -6.64 8.92 -5.29
CA SER A 169 -5.66 7.91 -4.90
C SER A 169 -4.88 8.36 -3.68
N ILE A 170 -4.68 7.46 -2.72
CA ILE A 170 -3.94 7.70 -1.50
C ILE A 170 -2.53 7.12 -1.67
N LEU A 171 -1.53 7.97 -1.67
CA LEU A 171 -0.12 7.60 -1.58
C LEU A 171 0.32 7.77 -0.13
N GLY A 172 0.40 6.68 0.62
CA GLY A 172 0.95 6.67 1.97
C GLY A 172 2.44 7.00 1.98
N LEU A 173 2.87 7.63 3.05
CA LEU A 173 4.27 8.01 3.32
C LEU A 173 4.71 7.49 4.68
N GLU A 174 4.07 6.45 5.18
CA GLU A 174 4.40 5.83 6.46
C GLU A 174 5.77 5.12 6.41
N GLU A 175 6.28 4.70 7.56
CA GLU A 175 7.61 4.10 7.66
C GLU A 175 7.83 2.93 6.71
N LYS A 176 6.80 2.08 6.54
CA LYS A 176 6.86 0.86 5.73
C LYS A 176 6.34 1.02 4.31
N ASP A 177 5.83 2.18 3.93
CA ASP A 177 5.36 2.42 2.56
C ASP A 177 6.52 2.43 1.56
N ILE A 178 6.20 2.23 0.28
CA ILE A 178 7.22 2.16 -0.77
C ILE A 178 8.00 3.46 -0.93
N LEU A 179 7.32 4.59 -0.67
CA LEU A 179 7.89 5.91 -0.48
C LEU A 179 7.65 6.32 0.97
N THR A 180 8.70 6.63 1.73
CA THR A 180 8.49 7.05 3.12
C THR A 180 8.84 8.51 3.35
N GLY A 181 7.99 9.18 4.12
CA GLY A 181 8.23 10.47 4.75
C GLY A 181 8.40 10.35 6.27
N GLY A 182 8.44 9.10 6.80
CA GLY A 182 8.38 8.86 8.24
C GLY A 182 6.99 9.13 8.83
N GLY A 183 5.97 9.23 7.99
CA GLY A 183 4.57 9.51 8.27
C GLY A 183 3.98 10.51 7.28
N GLY A 184 2.68 10.42 7.07
CA GLY A 184 1.94 11.26 6.15
C GLY A 184 1.32 10.52 4.98
N ALA A 185 0.65 11.27 4.13
CA ALA A 185 0.10 10.79 2.87
C ALA A 185 -0.10 11.92 1.88
N VAL A 186 -0.16 11.59 0.60
CA VAL A 186 -0.62 12.51 -0.44
C VAL A 186 -1.86 11.95 -1.09
N LEU A 187 -2.93 12.75 -1.14
CA LEU A 187 -4.15 12.45 -1.87
C LEU A 187 -4.04 13.02 -3.29
N LEU A 188 -4.12 12.16 -4.28
CA LEU A 188 -4.03 12.50 -5.70
C LEU A 188 -5.43 12.60 -6.29
N ALA A 189 -5.61 13.55 -7.19
CA ALA A 189 -6.81 13.72 -8.01
C ALA A 189 -6.43 13.67 -9.49
N PRO A 190 -6.61 12.52 -10.18
CA PRO A 190 -6.22 12.35 -11.58
C PRO A 190 -6.93 13.34 -12.50
N GLU A 191 -8.23 13.54 -12.31
CA GLU A 191 -9.05 14.40 -13.14
C GLU A 191 -9.11 15.84 -12.64
N ARG A 192 -9.17 16.79 -13.56
CA ARG A 192 -9.27 18.23 -13.26
C ARG A 192 -10.46 18.59 -12.37
N ARG A 193 -11.63 17.97 -12.59
CA ARG A 193 -12.82 18.21 -11.76
C ARG A 193 -12.56 17.90 -10.30
N ASN A 194 -12.01 16.73 -10.02
CA ASN A 194 -11.72 16.25 -8.66
C ASN A 194 -10.58 17.07 -8.03
N SER A 195 -9.60 17.50 -8.83
CA SER A 195 -8.50 18.37 -8.39
C SER A 195 -9.02 19.73 -7.88
N ILE A 196 -10.02 20.33 -8.50
CA ILE A 196 -10.63 21.59 -8.06
C ILE A 196 -11.32 21.40 -6.70
N ILE A 197 -12.07 20.31 -6.53
CA ILE A 197 -12.73 19.98 -5.27
C ILE A 197 -11.69 19.75 -4.16
N LEU A 198 -10.67 18.94 -4.45
CA LEU A 198 -9.59 18.64 -3.51
C LEU A 198 -8.84 19.90 -3.10
N LYS A 199 -8.51 20.79 -4.05
CA LYS A 199 -7.84 22.04 -3.75
C LYS A 199 -8.64 22.89 -2.78
N ARG A 200 -9.95 23.06 -3.00
CA ARG A 200 -10.82 23.79 -2.09
C ARG A 200 -10.80 23.21 -0.68
N LEU A 201 -10.96 21.87 -0.56
CA LEU A 201 -10.93 21.19 0.72
C LEU A 201 -9.57 21.34 1.41
N TYR A 202 -8.47 21.32 0.66
CA TYR A 202 -7.13 21.51 1.19
C TYR A 202 -6.88 22.94 1.66
N ASP A 203 -7.37 23.95 0.93
CA ASP A 203 -7.24 25.36 1.30
C ASP A 203 -8.05 25.69 2.59
N GLU A 204 -9.14 24.95 2.85
CA GLU A 204 -9.99 25.07 4.05
C GLU A 204 -9.50 24.17 5.22
N ALA A 205 -8.51 23.30 4.98
CA ALA A 205 -8.05 22.31 5.96
C ALA A 205 -7.32 22.97 7.15
N PRO A 206 -7.55 22.49 8.39
CA PRO A 206 -6.77 22.96 9.52
C PRO A 206 -5.30 22.57 9.36
N VAL A 207 -4.39 23.44 9.83
CA VAL A 207 -2.93 23.21 9.74
C VAL A 207 -2.52 21.87 10.37
N THR A 208 -3.27 21.40 11.35
CA THR A 208 -3.03 20.10 12.01
C THR A 208 -3.24 18.91 11.11
N ASP A 209 -3.93 19.06 9.99
CA ASP A 209 -4.13 17.99 9.01
C ASP A 209 -3.05 17.97 7.93
N LEU A 210 -2.37 19.09 7.73
CA LEU A 210 -1.40 19.27 6.65
C LEU A 210 -0.05 18.60 6.94
N LEU A 211 0.59 18.07 5.92
CA LEU A 211 1.90 17.41 6.02
C LEU A 211 2.99 18.42 6.41
N PRO A 212 3.77 18.15 7.48
CA PRO A 212 4.90 18.99 7.86
C PRO A 212 6.04 18.93 6.84
N ASP A 213 6.79 20.04 6.68
CA ASP A 213 7.92 20.11 5.74
C ASP A 213 9.07 19.15 6.09
N ILE A 214 9.24 18.82 7.37
CA ILE A 214 10.22 17.82 7.78
C ILE A 214 9.93 16.43 7.19
N ASN A 215 8.66 16.01 7.14
CA ASN A 215 8.22 14.77 6.50
C ASN A 215 8.24 14.90 4.97
N ALA A 216 7.78 16.05 4.46
CA ALA A 216 7.76 16.33 3.03
C ALA A 216 9.16 16.34 2.42
N SER A 217 10.18 16.86 3.13
CA SER A 217 11.55 16.87 2.66
C SER A 217 12.13 15.47 2.49
N LEU A 218 11.85 14.57 3.45
CA LEU A 218 12.23 13.17 3.35
C LEU A 218 11.52 12.48 2.17
N ALA A 219 10.20 12.61 2.09
CA ALA A 219 9.38 12.03 1.01
C ALA A 219 9.80 12.55 -0.38
N PHE A 220 10.15 13.82 -0.51
CA PHE A 220 10.61 14.42 -1.75
C PHE A 220 11.89 13.76 -2.29
N VAL A 221 12.87 13.50 -1.40
CA VAL A 221 14.10 12.79 -1.80
C VAL A 221 13.80 11.33 -2.16
N GLN A 222 12.96 10.65 -1.38
CA GLN A 222 12.52 9.28 -1.69
C GLN A 222 11.84 9.19 -3.06
N LEU A 223 10.95 10.14 -3.40
CA LEU A 223 10.29 10.21 -4.69
C LEU A 223 11.31 10.37 -5.84
N ARG A 224 12.30 11.24 -5.69
CA ARG A 224 13.36 11.43 -6.69
C ARG A 224 14.24 10.19 -6.88
N GLN A 225 14.37 9.35 -5.85
CA GLN A 225 15.13 8.10 -5.90
C GLN A 225 14.26 6.89 -6.28
N MET A 226 12.94 7.07 -6.50
CA MET A 226 11.97 5.99 -6.71
C MET A 226 12.41 5.04 -7.84
N GLY A 227 12.71 5.56 -9.03
CA GLY A 227 13.13 4.73 -10.17
C GLY A 227 14.34 3.86 -9.84
N LYS A 228 15.42 4.46 -9.31
CA LYS A 228 16.62 3.72 -8.89
C LYS A 228 16.32 2.65 -7.83
N ASN A 229 15.45 2.97 -6.86
CA ASN A 229 15.08 2.02 -5.82
C ASN A 229 14.24 0.86 -6.38
N MET A 230 13.38 1.14 -7.37
CA MET A 230 12.60 0.12 -8.07
C MET A 230 13.50 -0.83 -8.88
N ASP A 231 14.49 -0.32 -9.61
CA ASP A 231 15.46 -1.14 -10.36
C ASP A 231 16.18 -2.12 -9.44
N LEU A 232 16.68 -1.63 -8.29
CA LEU A 232 17.34 -2.48 -7.29
C LEU A 232 16.40 -3.56 -6.70
N ARG A 233 15.12 -3.21 -6.49
CA ARG A 233 14.10 -4.16 -6.00
C ARG A 233 13.79 -5.22 -7.06
N LYS A 234 13.65 -4.81 -8.32
CA LYS A 234 13.37 -5.69 -9.45
C LYS A 234 14.49 -6.72 -9.64
N GLU A 235 15.75 -6.29 -9.62
CA GLU A 235 16.91 -7.18 -9.72
C GLU A 235 16.91 -8.25 -8.63
N MET A 236 16.66 -7.87 -7.36
CA MET A 236 16.54 -8.82 -6.26
C MET A 236 15.34 -9.76 -6.44
N ASN A 237 14.18 -9.24 -6.85
CA ASN A 237 12.97 -10.01 -7.05
C ASN A 237 13.17 -11.11 -8.10
N GLU A 238 13.82 -10.81 -9.21
CA GLU A 238 14.12 -11.81 -10.25
C GLU A 238 14.95 -12.98 -9.72
N ALA A 239 15.94 -12.69 -8.87
CA ALA A 239 16.74 -13.73 -8.23
C ALA A 239 15.90 -14.56 -7.23
N TYR A 240 15.02 -13.92 -6.47
CA TYR A 240 14.16 -14.59 -5.48
C TYR A 240 13.10 -15.47 -6.16
N VAL A 241 12.48 -14.97 -7.23
CA VAL A 241 11.50 -15.76 -8.03
C VAL A 241 12.16 -17.01 -8.58
N ARG A 242 13.37 -16.91 -9.19
CA ARG A 242 14.10 -18.10 -9.68
C ARG A 242 14.41 -19.09 -8.55
N SER A 243 14.66 -18.60 -7.34
CA SER A 243 14.97 -19.45 -6.19
C SER A 243 13.74 -20.15 -5.63
N ILE A 244 12.63 -19.45 -5.44
CA ILE A 244 11.40 -20.03 -4.89
C ILE A 244 10.78 -21.08 -5.83
N MET A 245 10.94 -20.92 -7.14
CA MET A 245 10.48 -21.90 -8.15
C MET A 245 11.17 -23.25 -8.06
N GLN A 246 12.29 -23.39 -7.34
CA GLN A 246 12.96 -24.67 -7.10
C GLN A 246 12.30 -25.48 -6.00
N GLY A 247 11.44 -24.86 -5.19
CA GLY A 247 10.76 -25.46 -4.05
C GLY A 247 9.27 -25.74 -4.30
N LYS A 248 8.55 -25.96 -3.20
CA LYS A 248 7.10 -26.25 -3.19
C LYS A 248 6.23 -25.03 -2.90
N HIS A 249 6.83 -23.91 -2.53
CA HIS A 249 6.13 -22.69 -2.18
C HIS A 249 5.96 -21.79 -3.41
N LYS A 250 5.01 -20.86 -3.34
CA LYS A 250 4.66 -19.97 -4.46
C LYS A 250 4.81 -18.51 -4.07
N THR A 251 5.02 -17.65 -5.04
CA THR A 251 4.83 -16.21 -4.89
C THR A 251 3.52 -15.80 -5.56
N ILE A 252 3.09 -14.56 -5.33
CA ILE A 252 1.87 -13.99 -5.93
C ILE A 252 2.13 -13.74 -7.43
N PRO A 253 1.28 -14.24 -8.34
CA PRO A 253 1.41 -13.98 -9.77
C PRO A 253 1.00 -12.53 -10.11
N LEU A 254 1.57 -12.00 -11.19
CA LEU A 254 1.15 -10.72 -11.74
C LEU A 254 -0.15 -10.88 -12.53
N THR A 255 -1.03 -9.89 -12.44
CA THR A 255 -2.16 -9.73 -13.36
C THR A 255 -1.64 -9.39 -14.75
N GLU A 256 -2.26 -9.93 -15.79
CA GLU A 256 -1.89 -9.66 -17.17
C GLU A 256 -1.90 -8.15 -17.47
N GLY A 257 -0.84 -7.68 -18.11
CA GLY A 257 -0.65 -6.26 -18.42
C GLY A 257 -0.25 -5.38 -17.24
N SER A 258 0.02 -5.97 -16.05
CA SER A 258 0.48 -5.22 -14.88
C SER A 258 1.97 -5.41 -14.62
N THR A 259 2.55 -4.44 -13.90
CA THR A 259 3.86 -4.53 -13.27
C THR A 259 3.73 -4.36 -11.77
N ASN A 260 4.76 -4.77 -11.02
CA ASN A 260 4.84 -4.55 -9.58
C ASN A 260 6.12 -3.76 -9.27
N PRO A 261 6.06 -2.68 -8.46
CA PRO A 261 7.25 -1.93 -8.04
C PRO A 261 8.12 -2.74 -7.07
N VAL A 262 7.70 -3.96 -6.75
CA VAL A 262 8.33 -4.88 -5.80
C VAL A 262 8.42 -4.26 -4.40
N TYR A 263 7.26 -3.98 -3.84
CA TYR A 263 7.14 -3.47 -2.46
C TYR A 263 7.82 -4.41 -1.45
N SER A 264 7.57 -5.71 -1.59
CA SER A 264 8.09 -6.78 -0.73
C SER A 264 8.21 -8.09 -1.52
N PHE A 265 8.74 -9.14 -0.88
CA PHE A 265 8.74 -10.49 -1.47
C PHE A 265 7.81 -11.42 -0.70
N PRO A 266 6.55 -11.57 -1.13
CA PRO A 266 5.59 -12.46 -0.52
C PRO A 266 5.82 -13.91 -0.96
N VAL A 267 5.72 -14.82 0.01
CA VAL A 267 5.75 -16.27 -0.21
C VAL A 267 4.49 -16.90 0.37
N ILE A 268 3.70 -17.55 -0.48
CA ILE A 268 2.53 -18.32 -0.07
C ILE A 268 3.01 -19.75 0.24
N LEU A 269 2.94 -20.12 1.50
CA LEU A 269 3.40 -21.41 2.01
C LEU A 269 2.35 -22.50 1.78
N ASN A 270 2.80 -23.71 1.45
CA ASN A 270 1.91 -24.88 1.36
C ASN A 270 1.45 -25.38 2.75
N SER A 271 2.20 -25.03 3.78
CA SER A 271 1.95 -25.39 5.18
C SER A 271 2.03 -24.16 6.08
N GLY A 272 1.79 -24.32 7.39
CA GLY A 272 1.85 -23.20 8.33
C GLY A 272 3.25 -22.55 8.42
N ALA A 273 3.29 -21.29 8.81
CA ALA A 273 4.50 -20.46 8.79
C ALA A 273 5.57 -20.85 9.84
N ALA A 274 5.23 -21.65 10.85
CA ALA A 274 6.10 -21.89 12.03
C ALA A 274 7.47 -22.51 11.70
N ASP A 275 7.49 -23.49 10.80
CA ASP A 275 8.74 -24.19 10.44
C ASP A 275 9.62 -23.31 9.54
N VAL A 276 9.01 -22.58 8.61
CA VAL A 276 9.70 -21.61 7.76
C VAL A 276 10.28 -20.47 8.60
N GLN A 277 9.54 -19.98 9.62
CA GLN A 277 10.04 -18.96 10.55
C GLN A 277 11.26 -19.45 11.34
N LYS A 278 11.19 -20.68 11.90
CA LYS A 278 12.32 -21.30 12.61
C LYS A 278 13.54 -21.48 11.69
N TYR A 279 13.29 -21.91 10.43
CA TYR A 279 14.35 -22.10 9.45
C TYR A 279 15.03 -20.79 9.06
N ALA A 280 14.27 -19.77 8.70
CA ALA A 280 14.79 -18.44 8.37
C ALA A 280 15.56 -17.82 9.55
N ALA A 281 15.03 -17.95 10.79
CA ALA A 281 15.67 -17.44 12.00
C ALA A 281 17.04 -18.10 12.26
N LYS A 282 17.20 -19.41 12.01
CA LYS A 282 18.52 -20.11 12.07
C LYS A 282 19.53 -19.55 11.04
N LYS A 283 19.06 -18.94 9.97
CA LYS A 283 19.88 -18.28 8.94
C LYS A 283 20.02 -16.76 9.16
N ASN A 284 19.61 -16.26 10.34
CA ASN A 284 19.59 -14.84 10.68
C ASN A 284 18.74 -13.97 9.74
N ILE A 285 17.69 -14.53 9.15
CA ILE A 285 16.72 -13.81 8.32
C ILE A 285 15.41 -13.69 9.11
N GLU A 286 14.93 -12.46 9.26
CA GLU A 286 13.61 -12.20 9.81
C GLU A 286 12.56 -12.32 8.71
N ILE A 287 11.42 -12.91 9.02
CA ILE A 287 10.23 -12.94 8.19
C ILE A 287 9.02 -12.56 9.03
N GLU A 288 8.01 -11.97 8.42
CA GLU A 288 6.76 -11.60 9.10
C GLU A 288 5.54 -12.07 8.30
N ALA A 289 4.39 -12.22 8.99
CA ALA A 289 3.13 -12.50 8.31
C ALA A 289 2.74 -11.30 7.44
N ALA A 290 2.44 -11.56 6.16
CA ALA A 290 2.20 -10.51 5.16
C ALA A 290 0.99 -9.62 5.49
N PHE A 291 -0.05 -10.20 6.09
CA PHE A 291 -1.34 -9.55 6.32
C PHE A 291 -1.64 -9.29 7.79
N LYS A 292 -0.60 -9.18 8.61
CA LYS A 292 -0.74 -8.70 9.99
C LYS A 292 -1.31 -7.27 9.97
N ASN A 293 -2.28 -7.01 10.85
CA ASN A 293 -3.04 -5.76 10.93
C ASN A 293 -3.94 -5.48 9.71
N SER A 294 -4.28 -6.47 8.91
CA SER A 294 -5.34 -6.38 7.91
C SER A 294 -6.73 -6.39 8.56
N VAL A 295 -7.77 -6.09 7.78
CA VAL A 295 -9.17 -6.14 8.24
C VAL A 295 -9.51 -7.51 8.81
N VAL A 296 -9.16 -8.60 8.11
CA VAL A 296 -9.45 -9.97 8.61
C VAL A 296 -8.69 -10.29 9.90
N ASP A 297 -7.46 -9.80 10.07
CA ASP A 297 -6.69 -9.96 11.31
C ASP A 297 -7.32 -9.17 12.46
N TYR A 298 -7.81 -7.96 12.19
CA TYR A 298 -8.53 -7.13 13.16
C TYR A 298 -9.85 -7.76 13.59
N LEU A 299 -10.67 -8.22 12.64
CA LEU A 299 -11.96 -8.85 12.91
C LEU A 299 -11.83 -10.16 13.70
N LYS A 300 -10.76 -10.94 13.45
CA LYS A 300 -10.47 -12.15 14.23
C LYS A 300 -10.12 -11.88 15.69
N LYS A 301 -9.55 -10.72 15.99
CA LYS A 301 -9.16 -10.33 17.35
C LYS A 301 -10.29 -9.67 18.12
N SER A 302 -11.30 -9.13 17.43
CA SER A 302 -12.47 -8.50 18.06
C SER A 302 -13.49 -9.57 18.44
N GLU A 303 -13.92 -9.61 19.70
CA GLU A 303 -14.93 -10.58 20.20
C GLU A 303 -16.33 -10.36 19.61
N GLU A 304 -16.61 -9.16 19.12
CA GLU A 304 -17.93 -8.74 18.61
C GLU A 304 -18.30 -9.34 17.25
N ASN A 305 -17.33 -9.94 16.51
CA ASN A 305 -17.53 -10.36 15.12
C ASN A 305 -17.31 -11.87 14.87
N LYS A 306 -17.63 -12.72 15.85
CA LYS A 306 -17.43 -14.19 15.71
C LYS A 306 -18.22 -14.81 14.55
N GLU A 307 -19.39 -14.26 14.22
CA GLU A 307 -20.22 -14.73 13.10
C GLU A 307 -19.60 -14.47 11.71
N ASN A 308 -18.74 -13.47 11.58
CA ASN A 308 -18.09 -13.11 10.31
C ASN A 308 -16.76 -13.84 10.06
N GLN A 309 -16.30 -14.70 10.99
CA GLN A 309 -15.00 -15.38 10.82
C GLN A 309 -14.99 -16.42 9.69
N GLU A 310 -16.16 -16.97 9.34
CA GLU A 310 -16.31 -17.92 8.23
C GLU A 310 -16.49 -17.24 6.86
N ALA A 311 -16.73 -15.92 6.85
CA ALA A 311 -17.03 -15.19 5.61
C ALA A 311 -15.79 -14.92 4.72
N PHE A 312 -14.57 -14.92 5.29
CA PHE A 312 -13.35 -14.53 4.56
C PHE A 312 -12.34 -15.68 4.53
N ILE A 313 -12.73 -16.82 3.92
CA ILE A 313 -11.94 -18.07 3.93
C ILE A 313 -10.57 -17.88 3.27
N ASN A 314 -10.51 -17.19 2.13
CA ASN A 314 -9.27 -16.99 1.39
C ASN A 314 -8.34 -16.02 2.12
N ALA A 315 -8.84 -14.88 2.55
CA ALA A 315 -8.07 -13.91 3.33
C ALA A 315 -7.56 -14.51 4.64
N ALA A 316 -8.40 -15.30 5.35
CA ALA A 316 -8.02 -15.99 6.57
C ALA A 316 -6.92 -17.05 6.33
N SER A 317 -6.99 -17.76 5.22
CA SER A 317 -5.96 -18.72 4.80
C SER A 317 -4.63 -18.01 4.47
N LEU A 318 -4.67 -16.91 3.72
CA LEU A 318 -3.48 -16.13 3.36
C LEU A 318 -2.85 -15.46 4.59
N LEU A 319 -3.64 -14.97 5.54
CA LEU A 319 -3.13 -14.43 6.81
C LEU A 319 -2.22 -15.43 7.55
N LEU A 320 -2.54 -16.74 7.47
CA LEU A 320 -1.77 -17.79 8.15
C LEU A 320 -0.58 -18.30 7.32
N ARG A 321 -0.67 -18.23 6.00
CA ARG A 321 0.28 -18.88 5.08
C ARG A 321 1.14 -17.93 4.26
N CYS A 322 0.80 -16.66 4.17
CA CYS A 322 1.61 -15.71 3.42
C CYS A 322 2.59 -14.98 4.34
N VAL A 323 3.88 -15.07 3.99
CA VAL A 323 4.97 -14.43 4.75
C VAL A 323 5.80 -13.53 3.83
N LEU A 324 6.37 -12.47 4.40
CA LEU A 324 7.27 -11.56 3.70
C LEU A 324 8.71 -11.88 4.02
N PHE A 325 9.52 -11.97 2.98
CA PHE A 325 10.98 -12.02 3.05
C PHE A 325 11.61 -10.64 2.82
N PRO A 326 12.79 -10.37 3.39
CA PRO A 326 13.47 -9.08 3.22
C PRO A 326 13.75 -8.76 1.75
N LEU A 327 13.23 -7.64 1.28
CA LEU A 327 13.50 -7.09 -0.04
C LEU A 327 13.41 -5.56 0.04
N TYR A 328 14.56 -4.87 0.06
CA TYR A 328 14.64 -3.41 0.10
C TYR A 328 15.97 -2.93 -0.49
N PRO A 329 16.03 -1.70 -1.07
CA PRO A 329 17.19 -1.24 -1.85
C PRO A 329 18.53 -1.24 -1.11
N ARG A 330 18.52 -1.09 0.23
CA ARG A 330 19.73 -1.05 1.06
C ARG A 330 20.26 -2.44 1.45
N LEU A 331 19.58 -3.51 1.05
CA LEU A 331 19.96 -4.88 1.43
C LEU A 331 21.34 -5.28 0.89
N GLY A 332 21.63 -4.92 -0.36
CA GLY A 332 22.88 -5.21 -1.05
C GLY A 332 22.96 -6.64 -1.61
N ALA A 333 23.78 -6.84 -2.62
CA ALA A 333 23.85 -8.09 -3.38
C ALA A 333 24.22 -9.33 -2.53
N LYS A 334 25.15 -9.18 -1.56
CA LYS A 334 25.57 -10.29 -0.72
C LYS A 334 24.41 -10.87 0.12
N LYS A 335 23.69 -10.00 0.84
CA LYS A 335 22.55 -10.43 1.68
C LYS A 335 21.39 -10.94 0.81
N SER A 336 21.13 -10.30 -0.33
CA SER A 336 20.14 -10.77 -1.31
C SER A 336 20.46 -12.19 -1.78
N ALA A 337 21.71 -12.50 -2.13
CA ALA A 337 22.13 -13.85 -2.51
C ALA A 337 21.98 -14.88 -1.35
N GLU A 338 22.21 -14.47 -0.10
CA GLU A 338 21.96 -15.32 1.07
C GLU A 338 20.47 -15.66 1.23
N ILE A 339 19.59 -14.67 1.05
CA ILE A 339 18.13 -14.87 1.09
C ILE A 339 17.67 -15.77 -0.06
N ALA A 340 18.17 -15.55 -1.28
CA ALA A 340 17.84 -16.39 -2.44
C ALA A 340 18.17 -17.88 -2.19
N LYS A 341 19.31 -18.19 -1.56
CA LYS A 341 19.68 -19.57 -1.17
C LYS A 341 18.70 -20.15 -0.15
N VAL A 342 18.24 -19.35 0.81
CA VAL A 342 17.25 -19.79 1.80
C VAL A 342 15.89 -20.04 1.15
N LEU A 343 15.45 -19.17 0.21
CA LEU A 343 14.21 -19.35 -0.54
C LEU A 343 14.18 -20.65 -1.34
N ALA A 344 15.32 -21.07 -1.93
CA ALA A 344 15.44 -22.30 -2.68
C ALA A 344 15.35 -23.58 -1.82
N THR A 345 15.52 -23.46 -0.50
CA THR A 345 15.63 -24.60 0.43
C THR A 345 14.62 -24.52 1.59
N LEU A 346 13.54 -23.77 1.42
CA LEU A 346 12.48 -23.68 2.42
C LEU A 346 11.84 -25.05 2.69
N PRO A 347 11.56 -25.40 3.97
CA PRO A 347 11.05 -26.70 4.37
C PRO A 347 9.61 -26.98 3.93
#